data_c059dc3e38dc3388cd23ef019cb64c8b
#
_entry.id   c059dc3e38dc3388cd23ef019cb64c8b
#
_cell.length_a   1.000
_cell.length_b   1.000
_cell.length_c   1.000
_cell.angle_alpha   90.00
_cell.angle_beta   90.00
_cell.angle_gamma   90.00
#
_symmetry.space_group_name_H-M   'P 1'
#
loop_
_entity.id
_entity.type
_entity.pdbx_description
1 polymer ?
#
loop_
_entity_poly.entity_id
_entity_poly.type
_entity_poly.pdbx_seq_one_letter_code
_entity_poly.pdbx_strand_id
1 'polypeptide(L)'
;DKSWAIGEFVWTGFDYLGEPTPYYTDWPSHSSLFGIVDLAGLPKDRFYLYRSHWNKNEETLHILPHWNWEGREGEVTPVFVYTNYPSAELFINGKSQGKRTKDMSVTVENSADSTSMANFKRQQRYRLMWMDTKYESGTVKVVAYNDKGEAVAEKEIHTAGQPHHIELVADRETIKADGRDLSFITVKVVDKDGNLCPNAQHLIKYSVKGEGFYRAGANGNPVSMELFHEPKMQVFNGMMTAIVQTNGKPGDITLTASGKGLKIAKIVIKAE
;
A
#
# COMPACT_ATOMS: atom_id res chain seq x y z
N ASP A 1 17.57 12.36 18.32
CA ASP A 1 18.01 12.26 19.72
C ASP A 1 18.85 13.46 20.19
N LYS A 2 18.64 14.61 19.61
CA LYS A 2 19.24 15.88 20.07
C LYS A 2 18.19 16.66 20.84
N SER A 3 18.51 17.08 22.07
CA SER A 3 17.56 17.78 22.96
C SER A 3 17.04 19.11 22.40
N TRP A 4 17.78 19.71 21.47
CA TRP A 4 17.42 20.95 20.81
C TRP A 4 16.61 20.76 19.51
N ALA A 5 16.49 19.53 19.00
CA ALA A 5 15.73 19.24 17.79
C ALA A 5 14.27 18.97 18.15
N ILE A 6 13.38 19.87 17.74
CA ILE A 6 11.93 19.77 17.99
C ILE A 6 11.28 18.71 17.08
N GLY A 7 11.83 18.50 15.89
CA GLY A 7 11.33 17.56 14.88
C GLY A 7 11.70 18.03 13.47
N GLU A 8 11.07 17.39 12.50
CA GLU A 8 11.22 17.75 11.08
C GLU A 8 9.89 17.58 10.35
N PHE A 9 9.75 18.21 9.20
CA PHE A 9 8.64 18.00 8.28
C PHE A 9 9.05 16.96 7.24
N VAL A 10 8.13 16.04 6.96
CA VAL A 10 8.33 15.05 5.91
C VAL A 10 7.94 15.64 4.57
N TRP A 11 8.86 15.64 3.62
CA TRP A 11 8.57 15.92 2.24
C TRP A 11 8.50 14.60 1.47
N THR A 12 7.33 14.11 1.04
CA THR A 12 6.03 14.79 1.12
C THR A 12 4.94 13.77 1.44
N GLY A 13 3.73 14.25 1.76
CA GLY A 13 2.57 13.38 2.02
C GLY A 13 2.15 12.56 0.79
N PHE A 14 2.10 13.18 -0.39
CA PHE A 14 1.67 12.57 -1.64
C PHE A 14 2.74 12.70 -2.71
N ASP A 15 2.80 11.72 -3.63
CA ASP A 15 3.48 11.93 -4.89
C ASP A 15 2.73 12.98 -5.71
N TYR A 16 3.45 13.72 -6.53
CA TYR A 16 2.90 14.75 -7.40
C TYR A 16 3.66 14.83 -8.73
N LEU A 17 2.97 15.31 -9.74
CA LEU A 17 3.55 15.50 -11.08
C LEU A 17 4.49 16.72 -11.10
N GLY A 18 5.54 16.64 -11.92
CA GLY A 18 6.44 17.73 -12.23
C GLY A 18 7.80 17.68 -11.54
N GLU A 19 8.04 16.75 -10.60
CA GLU A 19 9.33 16.59 -9.94
C GLU A 19 9.79 15.12 -9.87
N PRO A 20 10.32 14.56 -10.97
CA PRO A 20 10.74 13.16 -11.04
C PRO A 20 12.12 12.89 -10.41
N THR A 21 12.46 13.53 -9.30
CA THR A 21 13.76 13.35 -8.61
C THR A 21 13.95 11.88 -8.19
N PRO A 22 15.09 11.24 -8.51
CA PRO A 22 16.29 11.74 -9.18
C PRO A 22 16.31 11.49 -10.71
N TYR A 23 15.18 11.14 -11.31
CA TYR A 23 15.07 10.62 -12.69
C TYR A 23 14.73 11.71 -13.72
N TYR A 24 15.30 12.90 -13.58
CA TYR A 24 15.02 14.06 -14.49
C TYR A 24 15.35 13.80 -15.95
N THR A 25 16.30 12.91 -16.23
CA THR A 25 16.74 12.56 -17.58
C THR A 25 16.07 11.30 -18.12
N ASP A 26 15.28 10.61 -17.30
CA ASP A 26 14.74 9.28 -17.62
C ASP A 26 13.27 9.38 -18.02
N TRP A 27 13.03 9.90 -19.25
CA TRP A 27 11.69 9.94 -19.79
C TRP A 27 11.11 8.52 -19.97
N PRO A 28 9.83 8.26 -19.59
CA PRO A 28 8.77 9.23 -19.25
C PRO A 28 8.59 9.48 -17.74
N SER A 29 9.63 9.41 -16.93
CA SER A 29 9.53 9.75 -15.50
C SER A 29 9.10 11.20 -15.34
N HIS A 30 7.93 11.43 -14.72
CA HIS A 30 7.34 12.76 -14.58
C HIS A 30 6.66 13.00 -13.23
N SER A 31 6.69 12.03 -12.33
CA SER A 31 6.15 12.13 -10.98
C SER A 31 7.24 11.98 -9.93
N SER A 32 7.05 12.62 -8.79
CA SER A 32 7.86 12.35 -7.59
C SER A 32 7.66 10.91 -7.11
N LEU A 33 8.64 10.39 -6.36
CA LEU A 33 8.65 9.03 -5.80
C LEU A 33 8.74 9.04 -4.27
N PHE A 34 8.87 10.20 -3.66
CA PHE A 34 9.16 10.36 -2.23
C PHE A 34 7.91 10.59 -1.37
N GLY A 35 6.73 10.68 -1.97
CA GLY A 35 5.47 10.69 -1.23
C GLY A 35 5.28 9.44 -0.37
N ILE A 36 4.61 9.58 0.77
CA ILE A 36 4.20 8.45 1.61
C ILE A 36 2.92 7.78 1.09
N VAL A 37 2.18 8.51 0.25
CA VAL A 37 1.02 8.06 -0.53
C VAL A 37 1.33 8.30 -2.00
N ASP A 38 0.93 7.40 -2.88
CA ASP A 38 1.21 7.51 -4.31
C ASP A 38 0.22 8.44 -5.06
N LEU A 39 0.41 8.59 -6.38
CA LEU A 39 -0.46 9.40 -7.25
C LEU A 39 -1.92 8.93 -7.28
N ALA A 40 -2.18 7.67 -6.99
CA ALA A 40 -3.53 7.11 -6.92
C ALA A 40 -4.20 7.33 -5.56
N GLY A 41 -3.50 7.96 -4.61
CA GLY A 41 -3.97 8.09 -3.23
C GLY A 41 -3.81 6.81 -2.41
N LEU A 42 -3.04 5.84 -2.90
CA LEU A 42 -2.82 4.56 -2.22
C LEU A 42 -1.60 4.65 -1.30
N PRO A 43 -1.71 4.15 -0.05
CA PRO A 43 -0.61 4.15 0.90
C PRO A 43 0.57 3.30 0.42
N LYS A 44 1.78 3.87 0.43
CA LYS A 44 3.03 3.12 0.28
C LYS A 44 3.47 2.50 1.61
N ASP A 45 4.45 1.60 1.61
CA ASP A 45 4.95 0.99 2.84
C ASP A 45 5.36 2.03 3.90
N ARG A 46 5.96 3.13 3.48
CA ARG A 46 6.37 4.21 4.38
C ARG A 46 5.20 4.87 5.12
N PHE A 47 4.00 4.90 4.55
CA PHE A 47 2.79 5.36 5.24
C PHE A 47 2.57 4.57 6.53
N TYR A 48 2.70 3.25 6.47
CA TYR A 48 2.50 2.37 7.64
C TYR A 48 3.60 2.52 8.68
N LEU A 49 4.84 2.86 8.26
CA LEU A 49 5.89 3.20 9.21
C LEU A 49 5.52 4.44 10.02
N TYR A 50 5.12 5.52 9.37
CA TYR A 50 4.68 6.74 10.07
C TYR A 50 3.43 6.50 10.91
N ARG A 51 2.41 5.81 10.37
CA ARG A 51 1.19 5.49 11.11
C ARG A 51 1.50 4.71 12.40
N SER A 52 2.42 3.76 12.35
CA SER A 52 2.80 2.95 13.52
C SER A 52 3.44 3.76 14.66
N HIS A 53 3.95 4.96 14.37
CA HIS A 53 4.55 5.84 15.36
C HIS A 53 3.68 7.03 15.75
N TRP A 54 2.92 7.57 14.81
CA TRP A 54 2.14 8.80 15.01
C TRP A 54 0.70 8.54 15.44
N ASN A 55 0.06 7.51 14.89
CA ASN A 55 -1.31 7.17 15.28
C ASN A 55 -1.30 6.13 16.40
N LYS A 56 -1.64 6.59 17.62
CA LYS A 56 -1.74 5.74 18.81
C LYS A 56 -3.12 5.11 19.00
N ASN A 57 -4.12 5.56 18.23
CA ASN A 57 -5.52 5.16 18.38
C ASN A 57 -5.89 3.98 17.50
N GLU A 58 -5.05 3.68 16.49
CA GLU A 58 -5.30 2.58 15.55
C GLU A 58 -4.14 1.59 15.56
N GLU A 59 -4.52 0.33 15.47
CA GLU A 59 -3.56 -0.74 15.28
C GLU A 59 -2.86 -0.63 13.93
N THR A 60 -1.55 -0.79 13.94
CA THR A 60 -0.75 -0.95 12.74
C THR A 60 0.05 -2.23 12.82
N LEU A 61 -0.18 -3.12 11.88
CA LEU A 61 0.61 -4.32 11.65
C LEU A 61 0.76 -4.51 10.15
N HIS A 62 1.88 -4.06 9.59
CA HIS A 62 2.14 -4.05 8.16
C HIS A 62 3.38 -4.87 7.84
N ILE A 63 3.23 -5.84 6.93
CA ILE A 63 4.29 -6.74 6.46
C ILE A 63 4.76 -6.26 5.10
N LEU A 64 6.07 -6.16 4.89
CA LEU A 64 6.68 -5.86 3.61
C LEU A 64 7.97 -6.70 3.43
N PRO A 65 8.33 -6.99 2.15
CA PRO A 65 7.63 -6.70 0.90
C PRO A 65 6.39 -7.61 0.70
N HIS A 66 5.71 -7.47 -0.43
CA HIS A 66 4.76 -8.48 -0.89
C HIS A 66 5.43 -9.85 -1.05
N TRP A 67 4.67 -10.94 -1.13
CA TRP A 67 5.24 -12.28 -1.15
C TRP A 67 5.00 -13.02 -2.47
N ASN A 68 5.23 -12.31 -3.60
CA ASN A 68 5.16 -12.86 -4.97
C ASN A 68 6.50 -12.62 -5.68
N TRP A 69 7.44 -13.53 -5.50
CA TRP A 69 8.80 -13.47 -6.05
C TRP A 69 9.11 -14.71 -6.87
N GLU A 70 8.20 -15.07 -7.78
CA GLU A 70 8.33 -16.25 -8.66
C GLU A 70 9.72 -16.32 -9.31
N GLY A 71 10.37 -17.51 -9.25
CA GLY A 71 11.72 -17.75 -9.76
C GLY A 71 12.84 -17.36 -8.80
N ARG A 72 12.52 -16.89 -7.59
CA ARG A 72 13.51 -16.54 -6.55
C ARG A 72 13.47 -17.45 -5.33
N GLU A 73 12.94 -18.66 -5.48
CA GLU A 73 12.83 -19.65 -4.40
C GLU A 73 14.21 -19.95 -3.79
N GLY A 74 14.30 -19.83 -2.47
CA GLY A 74 15.54 -20.03 -1.70
C GLY A 74 16.47 -18.80 -1.65
N GLU A 75 16.20 -17.73 -2.41
CA GLU A 75 16.96 -16.49 -2.32
C GLU A 75 16.63 -15.72 -1.04
N VAL A 76 17.62 -14.98 -0.52
CA VAL A 76 17.42 -14.12 0.63
C VAL A 76 16.47 -12.97 0.25
N THR A 77 15.34 -12.91 0.95
CA THR A 77 14.31 -11.90 0.81
C THR A 77 13.98 -11.33 2.19
N PRO A 78 14.63 -10.23 2.60
CA PRO A 78 14.40 -9.62 3.90
C PRO A 78 12.93 -9.24 4.11
N VAL A 79 12.41 -9.52 5.32
CA VAL A 79 11.06 -9.13 5.73
C VAL A 79 11.15 -8.06 6.80
N PHE A 80 10.36 -7.01 6.62
CA PHE A 80 10.20 -5.92 7.59
C PHE A 80 8.76 -5.90 8.10
N VAL A 81 8.58 -5.48 9.35
CA VAL A 81 7.27 -5.27 9.94
C VAL A 81 7.20 -3.89 10.58
N TYR A 82 6.22 -3.11 10.15
CA TYR A 82 5.89 -1.82 10.76
C TYR A 82 4.69 -1.99 11.67
N THR A 83 4.88 -1.72 12.94
CA THR A 83 3.84 -1.93 13.95
C THR A 83 4.01 -0.95 15.10
N ASN A 84 2.94 -0.61 15.80
CA ASN A 84 2.99 0.12 17.07
C ASN A 84 3.27 -0.79 18.27
N TYR A 85 3.28 -2.10 18.09
CA TYR A 85 3.65 -3.04 19.14
C TYR A 85 5.19 -3.16 19.31
N PRO A 86 5.68 -3.51 20.51
CA PRO A 86 7.11 -3.57 20.81
C PRO A 86 7.82 -4.74 20.15
N SER A 87 7.13 -5.86 19.92
CA SER A 87 7.73 -7.07 19.36
C SER A 87 6.75 -7.86 18.49
N ALA A 88 7.31 -8.68 17.61
CA ALA A 88 6.55 -9.64 16.83
C ALA A 88 7.39 -10.87 16.46
N GLU A 89 6.71 -11.96 16.12
CA GLU A 89 7.30 -13.17 15.58
C GLU A 89 6.82 -13.39 14.15
N LEU A 90 7.76 -13.74 13.27
CA LEU A 90 7.53 -13.99 11.86
C LEU A 90 7.46 -15.49 11.60
N PHE A 91 6.50 -15.91 10.78
CA PHE A 91 6.37 -17.28 10.30
C PHE A 91 6.32 -17.29 8.78
N ILE A 92 7.05 -18.21 8.15
CA ILE A 92 6.96 -18.53 6.74
C ILE A 92 6.49 -19.97 6.63
N ASN A 93 5.36 -20.19 5.96
CA ASN A 93 4.71 -21.50 5.83
C ASN A 93 4.57 -22.23 7.19
N GLY A 94 4.19 -21.51 8.24
CA GLY A 94 4.04 -22.01 9.60
C GLY A 94 5.34 -22.21 10.38
N LYS A 95 6.52 -22.05 9.75
CA LYS A 95 7.81 -22.17 10.40
C LYS A 95 8.28 -20.82 10.96
N SER A 96 8.54 -20.77 12.27
CA SER A 96 9.04 -19.56 12.93
C SER A 96 10.40 -19.13 12.38
N GLN A 97 10.53 -17.85 12.11
CA GLN A 97 11.78 -17.17 11.76
C GLN A 97 12.34 -16.40 12.98
N GLY A 98 11.77 -16.68 14.16
CA GLY A 98 12.14 -16.07 15.42
C GLY A 98 11.40 -14.76 15.72
N LYS A 99 11.39 -14.44 17.00
CA LYS A 99 10.83 -13.18 17.52
C LYS A 99 11.84 -12.06 17.42
N ARG A 100 11.36 -10.87 17.09
CA ARG A 100 12.15 -9.61 17.10
C ARG A 100 11.47 -8.60 18.02
N THR A 101 12.31 -7.77 18.67
CA THR A 101 11.86 -6.69 19.55
C THR A 101 12.50 -5.39 19.06
N LYS A 102 11.77 -4.29 19.10
CA LYS A 102 12.33 -2.97 18.81
C LYS A 102 13.39 -2.62 19.86
N ASP A 103 14.53 -2.16 19.41
CA ASP A 103 15.62 -1.77 20.31
C ASP A 103 15.57 -0.26 20.55
N MET A 104 14.89 0.14 21.62
CA MET A 104 14.78 1.54 22.02
C MET A 104 16.06 2.09 22.68
N SER A 105 17.03 1.23 23.02
CA SER A 105 18.31 1.64 23.61
C SER A 105 19.30 2.18 22.59
N VAL A 106 19.07 1.92 21.30
CA VAL A 106 19.95 2.42 20.23
C VAL A 106 19.85 3.93 20.16
N THR A 107 20.89 4.60 20.60
CA THR A 107 21.06 6.06 20.48
C THR A 107 22.00 6.39 19.33
N VAL A 108 21.75 7.54 18.70
CA VAL A 108 22.63 8.06 17.64
C VAL A 108 23.53 9.12 18.28
N GLU A 109 24.67 8.70 18.80
CA GLU A 109 25.59 9.61 19.48
C GLU A 109 26.32 10.55 18.51
N ASN A 110 26.52 10.14 17.25
CA ASN A 110 27.15 10.98 16.24
C ASN A 110 26.46 10.89 14.90
N SER A 111 25.95 12.01 14.42
CA SER A 111 25.38 12.18 13.09
C SER A 111 26.39 12.04 11.94
N ALA A 112 27.69 12.04 12.26
CA ALA A 112 28.77 11.86 11.29
C ALA A 112 28.99 10.40 10.89
N ASP A 113 28.50 9.43 11.68
CA ASP A 113 28.58 8.02 11.30
C ASP A 113 27.45 7.66 10.34
N SER A 114 27.71 7.85 9.06
CA SER A 114 26.82 7.46 7.94
C SER A 114 27.03 6.01 7.50
N THR A 115 27.71 5.19 8.30
CA THR A 115 27.94 3.79 7.96
C THR A 115 26.64 3.02 7.82
N SER A 116 26.62 2.05 6.93
CA SER A 116 25.46 1.16 6.72
C SER A 116 25.08 0.42 8.02
N MET A 117 26.04 0.12 8.88
CA MET A 117 25.82 -0.54 10.17
C MET A 117 25.12 0.37 11.18
N ALA A 118 25.53 1.64 11.30
CA ALA A 118 24.87 2.61 12.18
C ALA A 118 23.44 2.87 11.73
N ASN A 119 23.21 2.98 10.41
CA ASN A 119 21.87 3.12 9.83
C ASN A 119 21.01 1.89 10.11
N PHE A 120 21.55 0.70 9.97
CA PHE A 120 20.84 -0.54 10.27
C PHE A 120 20.42 -0.62 11.75
N LYS A 121 21.34 -0.36 12.69
CA LYS A 121 21.04 -0.31 14.14
C LYS A 121 19.95 0.72 14.44
N ARG A 122 20.04 1.92 13.86
CA ARG A 122 19.06 3.00 14.03
C ARG A 122 17.64 2.58 13.58
N GLN A 123 17.55 1.78 12.53
CA GLN A 123 16.28 1.28 12.03
C GLN A 123 15.57 0.34 13.02
N GLN A 124 16.31 -0.39 13.86
CA GLN A 124 15.75 -1.32 14.86
C GLN A 124 14.91 -0.63 15.94
N ARG A 125 15.04 0.68 16.13
CA ARG A 125 14.14 1.46 17.00
C ARG A 125 12.72 1.56 16.46
N TYR A 126 12.58 1.55 15.14
CA TYR A 126 11.35 1.96 14.48
C TYR A 126 10.62 0.82 13.78
N ARG A 127 11.30 -0.29 13.53
CA ARG A 127 10.77 -1.43 12.79
C ARG A 127 11.37 -2.74 13.23
N LEU A 128 10.68 -3.83 12.93
CA LEU A 128 11.18 -5.18 13.16
C LEU A 128 11.72 -5.74 11.83
N MET A 129 12.86 -6.44 11.87
CA MET A 129 13.58 -6.82 10.66
C MET A 129 14.09 -8.25 10.76
N TRP A 130 13.82 -9.05 9.72
CA TRP A 130 14.37 -10.38 9.48
C TRP A 130 15.13 -10.33 8.16
N MET A 131 16.46 -10.25 8.24
CA MET A 131 17.33 -9.93 7.10
C MET A 131 17.80 -11.15 6.32
N ASP A 132 17.63 -12.34 6.89
CA ASP A 132 18.14 -13.62 6.41
C ASP A 132 17.03 -14.60 5.99
N THR A 133 15.79 -14.14 5.98
CA THR A 133 14.65 -14.91 5.47
C THR A 133 14.86 -15.30 4.02
N LYS A 134 14.45 -16.51 3.66
CA LYS A 134 14.48 -17.01 2.30
C LYS A 134 13.08 -17.05 1.73
N TYR A 135 12.94 -16.68 0.48
CA TYR A 135 11.67 -16.79 -0.20
C TYR A 135 11.27 -18.24 -0.41
N GLU A 136 10.09 -18.54 0.06
CA GLU A 136 9.35 -19.78 -0.25
C GLU A 136 7.90 -19.35 -0.53
N SER A 137 7.35 -19.76 -1.67
CA SER A 137 5.97 -19.45 -2.02
C SER A 137 5.01 -20.00 -0.95
N GLY A 138 3.95 -19.26 -0.61
CA GLY A 138 2.98 -19.63 0.42
C GLY A 138 2.58 -18.50 1.34
N THR A 139 2.61 -18.72 2.65
CA THR A 139 2.09 -17.79 3.66
C THR A 139 3.20 -17.14 4.46
N VAL A 140 3.13 -15.83 4.61
CA VAL A 140 3.90 -15.07 5.59
C VAL A 140 2.94 -14.55 6.65
N LYS A 141 3.14 -14.99 7.89
CA LYS A 141 2.33 -14.59 9.05
C LYS A 141 3.18 -13.86 10.07
N VAL A 142 2.63 -12.83 10.65
CA VAL A 142 3.23 -12.11 11.78
C VAL A 142 2.26 -12.10 12.94
N VAL A 143 2.77 -12.45 14.12
CA VAL A 143 2.06 -12.33 15.39
C VAL A 143 2.74 -11.26 16.22
N ALA A 144 2.02 -10.21 16.59
CA ALA A 144 2.51 -9.11 17.40
C ALA A 144 2.20 -9.33 18.88
N TYR A 145 3.10 -8.85 19.73
CA TYR A 145 3.02 -9.01 21.19
C TYR A 145 3.09 -7.66 21.88
N ASN A 146 2.34 -7.53 22.98
CA ASN A 146 2.42 -6.38 23.88
C ASN A 146 3.64 -6.47 24.84
N ASP A 147 3.78 -5.48 25.72
CA ASP A 147 4.89 -5.41 26.69
C ASP A 147 4.86 -6.56 27.74
N LYS A 148 3.70 -7.22 27.89
CA LYS A 148 3.58 -8.41 28.77
C LYS A 148 3.93 -9.71 28.05
N GLY A 149 4.23 -9.66 26.75
CA GLY A 149 4.50 -10.83 25.94
C GLY A 149 3.24 -11.61 25.49
N GLU A 150 2.06 -11.03 25.65
CA GLU A 150 0.80 -11.60 25.20
C GLU A 150 0.61 -11.30 23.69
N ALA A 151 0.15 -12.28 22.91
CA ALA A 151 -0.22 -12.10 21.52
C ALA A 151 -1.47 -11.22 21.43
N VAL A 152 -1.40 -10.12 20.67
CA VAL A 152 -2.46 -9.11 20.61
C VAL A 152 -2.98 -8.83 19.22
N ALA A 153 -2.20 -9.17 18.19
CA ALA A 153 -2.59 -8.98 16.80
C ALA A 153 -1.89 -9.98 15.90
N GLU A 154 -2.52 -10.31 14.78
CA GLU A 154 -1.88 -11.12 13.73
C GLU A 154 -2.25 -10.61 12.35
N LYS A 155 -1.37 -10.83 11.40
CA LYS A 155 -1.57 -10.53 9.98
C LYS A 155 -0.91 -11.58 9.12
N GLU A 156 -1.58 -11.94 8.04
CA GLU A 156 -1.06 -12.82 7.01
C GLU A 156 -1.06 -12.13 5.64
N ILE A 157 -0.07 -12.45 4.83
CA ILE A 157 -0.03 -12.22 3.39
C ILE A 157 0.31 -13.54 2.70
N HIS A 158 -0.19 -13.69 1.49
CA HIS A 158 -0.03 -14.94 0.74
C HIS A 158 0.62 -14.66 -0.62
N THR A 159 1.36 -15.63 -1.13
CA THR A 159 1.72 -15.66 -2.54
C THR A 159 0.43 -15.83 -3.34
N ALA A 160 0.06 -14.80 -4.09
CA ALA A 160 -1.10 -14.85 -4.95
C ALA A 160 -0.87 -15.79 -6.13
N GLY A 161 -1.93 -16.48 -6.52
CA GLY A 161 -1.97 -17.25 -7.75
C GLY A 161 -2.17 -16.38 -8.99
N GLN A 162 -2.70 -16.97 -10.07
CA GLN A 162 -2.98 -16.23 -11.30
C GLN A 162 -4.11 -15.22 -11.10
N PRO A 163 -4.03 -14.04 -11.73
CA PRO A 163 -5.11 -13.05 -11.73
C PRO A 163 -6.45 -13.66 -12.16
N HIS A 164 -7.51 -13.42 -11.38
CA HIS A 164 -8.79 -14.06 -11.58
C HIS A 164 -9.97 -13.08 -11.64
N HIS A 165 -10.02 -12.09 -10.74
CA HIS A 165 -11.14 -11.15 -10.71
C HIS A 165 -10.71 -9.76 -10.23
N ILE A 166 -11.61 -8.81 -10.43
CA ILE A 166 -11.47 -7.44 -9.92
C ILE A 166 -12.21 -7.35 -8.61
N GLU A 167 -11.59 -6.75 -7.59
CA GLU A 167 -12.21 -6.33 -6.34
C GLU A 167 -12.35 -4.81 -6.35
N LEU A 168 -13.51 -4.30 -5.91
CA LEU A 168 -13.82 -2.87 -5.81
C LEU A 168 -14.14 -2.53 -4.35
N VAL A 169 -13.44 -1.55 -3.78
CA VAL A 169 -13.65 -1.09 -2.41
C VAL A 169 -13.80 0.43 -2.41
N ALA A 170 -14.99 0.94 -2.08
CA ALA A 170 -15.22 2.38 -1.97
C ALA A 170 -14.72 2.92 -0.61
N ASP A 171 -14.21 4.13 -0.60
CA ASP A 171 -13.95 4.89 0.63
C ASP A 171 -15.26 5.26 1.33
N ARG A 172 -16.30 5.57 0.53
CA ARG A 172 -17.64 5.90 0.97
C ARG A 172 -18.68 5.32 0.01
N GLU A 173 -19.61 4.55 0.54
CA GLU A 173 -20.72 3.97 -0.22
C GLU A 173 -21.92 4.93 -0.34
N THR A 174 -21.92 6.02 0.45
CA THR A 174 -22.91 7.09 0.38
C THR A 174 -22.22 8.43 0.24
N ILE A 175 -22.65 9.23 -0.73
CA ILE A 175 -22.16 10.58 -1.03
C ILE A 175 -23.33 11.55 -1.17
N LYS A 176 -23.04 12.86 -1.05
CA LYS A 176 -24.08 13.91 -1.18
C LYS A 176 -24.50 14.07 -2.63
N ALA A 177 -25.80 14.19 -2.89
CA ALA A 177 -26.37 14.47 -4.21
C ALA A 177 -26.27 15.97 -4.59
N ASP A 178 -25.08 16.57 -4.44
CA ASP A 178 -24.83 18.02 -4.65
C ASP A 178 -24.12 18.35 -5.98
N GLY A 179 -23.88 17.35 -6.82
CA GLY A 179 -23.17 17.52 -8.10
C GLY A 179 -21.65 17.68 -7.95
N ARG A 180 -21.09 17.58 -6.74
CA ARG A 180 -19.67 17.80 -6.46
C ARG A 180 -19.03 16.66 -5.68
N ASP A 181 -19.79 15.99 -4.83
CA ASP A 181 -19.24 14.96 -3.95
C ASP A 181 -18.76 13.74 -4.75
N LEU A 182 -17.75 13.07 -4.23
CA LEU A 182 -16.98 12.03 -4.90
C LEU A 182 -16.93 10.77 -4.03
N SER A 183 -16.85 9.60 -4.65
CA SER A 183 -16.37 8.38 -4.01
C SER A 183 -15.11 7.88 -4.71
N PHE A 184 -14.10 7.53 -3.91
CA PHE A 184 -12.82 6.99 -4.37
C PHE A 184 -12.87 5.48 -4.22
N ILE A 185 -12.76 4.77 -5.32
CA ILE A 185 -12.92 3.33 -5.38
C ILE A 185 -11.57 2.70 -5.66
N THR A 186 -11.00 2.04 -4.64
CA THR A 186 -9.81 1.21 -4.82
C THR A 186 -10.16 0.01 -5.67
N VAL A 187 -9.43 -0.19 -6.74
CA VAL A 187 -9.57 -1.28 -7.71
C VAL A 187 -8.37 -2.20 -7.53
N LYS A 188 -8.61 -3.49 -7.29
CA LYS A 188 -7.56 -4.49 -7.12
C LYS A 188 -7.76 -5.63 -8.11
N VAL A 189 -6.67 -6.15 -8.63
CA VAL A 189 -6.63 -7.43 -9.35
C VAL A 189 -6.21 -8.49 -8.36
N VAL A 190 -7.06 -9.46 -8.14
CA VAL A 190 -6.85 -10.53 -7.16
C VAL A 190 -6.96 -11.91 -7.80
N ASP A 191 -6.37 -12.90 -7.15
CA ASP A 191 -6.47 -14.30 -7.54
C ASP A 191 -7.85 -14.90 -7.17
N LYS A 192 -8.02 -16.21 -7.33
CA LYS A 192 -9.29 -16.90 -7.02
C LYS A 192 -9.64 -16.86 -5.51
N ASP A 193 -8.63 -16.74 -4.64
CA ASP A 193 -8.75 -16.78 -3.19
C ASP A 193 -8.80 -15.34 -2.58
N GLY A 194 -8.78 -14.28 -3.42
CA GLY A 194 -8.84 -12.88 -3.00
C GLY A 194 -7.48 -12.26 -2.65
N ASN A 195 -6.38 -12.95 -2.91
CA ASN A 195 -5.06 -12.39 -2.67
C ASN A 195 -4.69 -11.39 -3.76
N LEU A 196 -4.18 -10.21 -3.38
CA LEU A 196 -3.71 -9.20 -4.32
C LEU A 196 -2.60 -9.78 -5.21
N CYS A 197 -2.71 -9.60 -6.52
CA CYS A 197 -1.70 -9.97 -7.50
C CYS A 197 -0.76 -8.76 -7.74
N PRO A 198 0.36 -8.61 -7.01
CA PRO A 198 1.18 -7.40 -7.07
C PRO A 198 1.92 -7.22 -8.40
N ASN A 199 2.04 -8.29 -9.18
CA ASN A 199 2.67 -8.27 -10.50
C ASN A 199 1.66 -8.04 -11.64
N ALA A 200 0.37 -7.87 -11.33
CA ALA A 200 -0.65 -7.64 -12.35
C ALA A 200 -0.52 -6.26 -12.97
N GLN A 201 -0.67 -6.22 -14.32
CA GLN A 201 -0.60 -5.01 -15.15
C GLN A 201 -1.80 -4.94 -16.12
N HIS A 202 -2.97 -5.39 -15.67
CA HIS A 202 -4.17 -5.45 -16.51
C HIS A 202 -4.72 -4.06 -16.79
N LEU A 203 -5.12 -3.81 -18.05
CA LEU A 203 -5.92 -2.65 -18.43
C LEU A 203 -7.35 -2.86 -17.95
N ILE A 204 -7.83 -2.00 -17.06
CA ILE A 204 -9.20 -2.00 -16.56
C ILE A 204 -10.00 -0.93 -17.29
N LYS A 205 -11.20 -1.29 -17.75
CA LYS A 205 -12.17 -0.40 -18.39
C LYS A 205 -13.38 -0.21 -17.48
N TYR A 206 -13.90 1.00 -17.45
CA TYR A 206 -15.01 1.39 -16.60
C TYR A 206 -16.25 1.80 -17.40
N SER A 207 -17.42 1.53 -16.83
CA SER A 207 -18.66 2.17 -17.23
C SER A 207 -19.48 2.51 -15.99
N VAL A 208 -20.13 3.67 -16.02
CA VAL A 208 -20.99 4.15 -14.92
C VAL A 208 -22.41 4.28 -15.42
N LYS A 209 -23.40 3.86 -14.61
CA LYS A 209 -24.84 4.02 -14.84
C LYS A 209 -25.49 4.62 -13.60
N GLY A 210 -26.61 5.32 -13.80
CA GLY A 210 -27.40 5.95 -12.73
C GLY A 210 -27.07 7.42 -12.54
N GLU A 211 -27.18 7.92 -11.31
CA GLU A 211 -27.15 9.35 -10.99
C GLU A 211 -25.74 9.90 -10.75
N GLY A 212 -24.80 9.47 -11.59
CA GLY A 212 -23.41 9.93 -11.57
C GLY A 212 -22.62 9.51 -12.80
N PHE A 213 -21.34 9.83 -12.80
CA PHE A 213 -20.43 9.56 -13.92
C PHE A 213 -19.01 9.23 -13.42
N TYR A 214 -18.22 8.59 -14.30
CA TYR A 214 -16.79 8.41 -14.09
C TYR A 214 -16.09 9.76 -14.18
N ARG A 215 -15.40 10.14 -13.12
CA ARG A 215 -14.71 11.43 -13.03
C ARG A 215 -13.27 11.34 -13.48
N ALA A 216 -12.54 10.37 -12.95
CA ALA A 216 -11.13 10.14 -13.23
C ALA A 216 -10.68 8.77 -12.70
N GLY A 217 -9.47 8.37 -13.07
CA GLY A 217 -8.71 7.29 -12.44
C GLY A 217 -7.25 7.64 -12.36
N ALA A 218 -6.56 7.04 -11.41
CA ALA A 218 -5.13 7.16 -11.26
C ALA A 218 -4.52 5.82 -10.85
N ASN A 219 -3.33 5.52 -11.35
CA ASN A 219 -2.45 4.50 -10.80
C ASN A 219 -1.21 5.15 -10.17
N GLY A 220 -0.50 4.43 -9.32
CA GLY A 220 0.69 4.93 -8.65
C GLY A 220 1.97 4.89 -9.51
N ASN A 221 1.86 4.59 -10.80
CA ASN A 221 3.01 4.46 -11.67
C ASN A 221 3.59 5.84 -12.08
N PRO A 222 4.80 6.20 -11.64
CA PRO A 222 5.39 7.52 -11.87
C PRO A 222 5.78 7.77 -13.34
N VAL A 223 5.70 6.75 -14.18
CA VAL A 223 6.03 6.81 -15.63
C VAL A 223 4.82 6.58 -16.53
N SER A 224 3.59 6.48 -15.96
CA SER A 224 2.39 6.26 -16.75
C SER A 224 1.99 7.52 -17.51
N MET A 225 1.80 7.40 -18.80
CA MET A 225 1.32 8.47 -19.70
C MET A 225 -0.19 8.40 -19.94
N GLU A 226 -0.90 7.57 -19.19
CA GLU A 226 -2.34 7.41 -19.34
C GLU A 226 -3.09 8.65 -18.83
N LEU A 227 -4.17 9.02 -19.53
CA LEU A 227 -4.96 10.19 -19.20
C LEU A 227 -5.96 9.89 -18.08
N PHE A 228 -5.94 10.65 -17.02
CA PHE A 228 -6.77 10.42 -15.83
C PHE A 228 -8.28 10.44 -16.10
N HIS A 229 -8.74 11.20 -17.10
CA HIS A 229 -10.17 11.33 -17.44
C HIS A 229 -10.70 10.21 -18.33
N GLU A 230 -9.84 9.40 -18.91
CA GLU A 230 -10.25 8.26 -19.73
C GLU A 230 -10.81 7.15 -18.84
N PRO A 231 -11.99 6.54 -19.19
CA PRO A 231 -12.58 5.48 -18.37
C PRO A 231 -11.89 4.13 -18.58
N LYS A 232 -10.58 4.14 -18.58
CA LYS A 232 -9.68 2.99 -18.67
C LYS A 232 -8.31 3.37 -18.13
N MET A 233 -7.67 2.44 -17.45
CA MET A 233 -6.30 2.62 -16.96
C MET A 233 -5.69 1.26 -16.60
N GLN A 234 -4.39 1.13 -16.77
CA GLN A 234 -3.64 -0.03 -16.35
C GLN A 234 -3.42 -0.01 -14.83
N VAL A 235 -3.63 -1.14 -14.15
CA VAL A 235 -3.24 -1.25 -12.74
C VAL A 235 -1.72 -1.22 -12.60
N PHE A 236 -1.26 -0.66 -11.48
CA PHE A 236 0.14 -0.66 -11.09
C PHE A 236 0.26 -1.39 -9.74
N ASN A 237 1.17 -2.36 -9.66
CA ASN A 237 1.26 -3.28 -8.51
C ASN A 237 -0.10 -3.95 -8.17
N GLY A 238 -0.87 -4.28 -9.21
CA GLY A 238 -2.19 -4.89 -9.06
C GLY A 238 -3.30 -3.94 -8.59
N MET A 239 -3.04 -2.63 -8.44
CA MET A 239 -3.97 -1.67 -7.86
C MET A 239 -4.07 -0.38 -8.68
N MET A 240 -5.20 0.33 -8.50
CA MET A 240 -5.42 1.71 -8.93
C MET A 240 -6.64 2.28 -8.20
N THR A 241 -6.92 3.56 -8.40
CA THR A 241 -8.14 4.23 -7.91
C THR A 241 -9.00 4.69 -9.08
N ALA A 242 -10.29 4.40 -9.03
CA ALA A 242 -11.31 4.99 -9.88
C ALA A 242 -12.17 5.95 -9.06
N ILE A 243 -12.58 7.07 -9.65
CA ILE A 243 -13.36 8.12 -8.99
C ILE A 243 -14.69 8.27 -9.69
N VAL A 244 -15.78 8.18 -8.94
CA VAL A 244 -17.13 8.52 -9.42
C VAL A 244 -17.61 9.81 -8.76
N GLN A 245 -18.39 10.59 -9.51
CA GLN A 245 -18.99 11.85 -9.08
C GLN A 245 -20.51 11.79 -9.26
N THR A 246 -21.24 12.32 -8.27
CA THR A 246 -22.69 12.53 -8.40
C THR A 246 -23.01 13.58 -9.46
N ASN A 247 -24.16 13.42 -10.15
CA ASN A 247 -24.67 14.43 -11.08
C ASN A 247 -25.61 15.47 -10.42
N GLY A 248 -25.76 15.42 -9.09
CA GLY A 248 -26.60 16.33 -8.31
C GLY A 248 -28.03 15.84 -8.08
N LYS A 249 -28.32 14.59 -8.44
CA LYS A 249 -29.61 13.95 -8.19
C LYS A 249 -29.46 12.78 -7.23
N PRO A 250 -30.39 12.58 -6.28
CA PRO A 250 -30.42 11.38 -5.46
C PRO A 250 -30.64 10.13 -6.31
N GLY A 251 -29.99 9.03 -5.91
CA GLY A 251 -30.13 7.72 -6.58
C GLY A 251 -28.84 6.92 -6.59
N ASP A 252 -28.88 5.76 -7.21
CA ASP A 252 -27.76 4.85 -7.29
C ASP A 252 -26.79 5.21 -8.43
N ILE A 253 -25.50 5.08 -8.14
CA ILE A 253 -24.40 5.20 -9.10
C ILE A 253 -23.72 3.84 -9.18
N THR A 254 -23.85 3.12 -10.27
CA THR A 254 -23.24 1.81 -10.46
C THR A 254 -21.99 1.91 -11.30
N LEU A 255 -20.81 1.69 -10.70
CA LEU A 255 -19.55 1.51 -11.41
C LEU A 255 -19.38 0.04 -11.78
N THR A 256 -19.12 -0.24 -13.05
CA THR A 256 -18.73 -1.56 -13.55
C THR A 256 -17.28 -1.51 -14.03
N ALA A 257 -16.44 -2.42 -13.55
CA ALA A 257 -15.05 -2.58 -13.97
C ALA A 257 -14.85 -3.91 -14.69
N SER A 258 -14.10 -3.89 -15.81
CA SER A 258 -13.80 -5.07 -16.61
C SER A 258 -12.35 -5.06 -17.10
N GLY A 259 -11.71 -6.23 -17.17
CA GLY A 259 -10.38 -6.45 -17.71
C GLY A 259 -10.29 -7.75 -18.48
N LYS A 260 -9.37 -7.83 -19.44
CA LYS A 260 -9.18 -9.06 -20.24
C LYS A 260 -8.76 -10.22 -19.33
N GLY A 261 -9.49 -11.33 -19.36
CA GLY A 261 -9.21 -12.52 -18.56
C GLY A 261 -9.65 -12.43 -17.09
N LEU A 262 -10.29 -11.33 -16.67
CA LEU A 262 -10.78 -11.12 -15.31
C LEU A 262 -12.32 -11.19 -15.26
N LYS A 263 -12.86 -11.72 -14.17
CA LYS A 263 -14.29 -11.58 -13.87
C LYS A 263 -14.64 -10.11 -13.63
N ILE A 264 -15.74 -9.67 -14.19
CA ILE A 264 -16.29 -8.30 -14.08
C ILE A 264 -16.71 -8.05 -12.63
N ALA A 265 -16.41 -6.84 -12.14
CA ALA A 265 -16.87 -6.37 -10.84
C ALA A 265 -17.84 -5.20 -10.98
N LYS A 266 -18.73 -5.06 -9.99
CA LYS A 266 -19.67 -3.93 -9.88
C LYS A 266 -19.74 -3.47 -8.44
N ILE A 267 -19.84 -2.15 -8.24
CA ILE A 267 -20.13 -1.54 -6.96
C ILE A 267 -21.21 -0.47 -7.15
N VAL A 268 -22.05 -0.30 -6.12
CA VAL A 268 -23.10 0.71 -6.09
C VAL A 268 -22.77 1.74 -5.03
N ILE A 269 -22.77 3.00 -5.41
CA ILE A 269 -22.63 4.16 -4.51
C ILE A 269 -23.97 4.88 -4.49
N LYS A 270 -24.48 5.22 -3.33
CA LYS A 270 -25.71 5.99 -3.16
C LYS A 270 -25.41 7.48 -3.14
N ALA A 271 -26.14 8.27 -3.93
CA ALA A 271 -26.19 9.73 -3.81
C ALA A 271 -27.48 10.13 -3.04
N GLU A 272 -27.34 10.85 -1.93
CA GLU A 272 -28.43 11.27 -1.02
C GLU A 272 -28.39 12.78 -0.77
#